data_d1590787456ce408f37755ec82eb0fd7
#
_entry.id   d1590787456ce408f37755ec82eb0fd7
#
_cell.length_a   1.000
_cell.length_b   1.000
_cell.length_c   1.000
_cell.angle_alpha   90.00
_cell.angle_beta   90.00
_cell.angle_gamma   90.00
#
_symmetry.space_group_name_H-M   'P 1'
#
loop_
_entity.id
_entity.type
_entity.pdbx_description
1 polymer ?
#
loop_
_entity_poly.entity_id
_entity_poly.type
_entity_poly.pdbx_seq_one_letter_code
_entity_poly.pdbx_strand_id
1 'polypeptide(L)'
;MGRMQFCHVLLSVFALCQAQVVFSEVVSRAPAAIQLHQIFEDSWNEDMRQSPVWASMLGDRRYNDQWQDLSKAAFVQRAEQTKGMLKRLESIDLERLSEADRVNFELFFQAYSERAAAAEHPTHLMPISQRGGIQTLDETGDRLGLQSVQDFEDWLARLEQIDVLMDQTIDLMTQGIEQGYVPPKITMERVPAQIEKQLVAQATDSLFYKPFKQMPAAMAAPDQVRLQQAAESVIAAKVRPAYEKLYAFFNETYLPACRADIGASSLPNGRAYYESRVRAFTTTDMTPEDVHQIGLTEVARIRAEMTAVMNDVEFKGSLTAFFEFLRNDPQFYFTDPKDLLQAYQATAKQIDPTLVQLFTKLPRMPYGIQVIPEAVAPDTTTAYYTRPAADGSRPGYYWVNLYDPSARPKFEIEVLTVHEAVPGHHLQIALQQELEGLPNFRRYSGYTVFTEGWGLYSERLGYDVGLYQDPYSRFGQLSYDMWRAVRLVVDTGMHYKGWTRDEAIAYFVANAPRKKLDIVNEIDRYISWPGQALAYKIGQLKMSELRQRASSALGDGFDLRRFHDRMLENGAIPLSMLEQTMTDWIAAEQWTQLD
;
A
#
# COMPACT_ATOMS: atom_id res chain seq x y z
N MET A 1 -39.03 58.57 25.16
CA MET A 1 -39.27 57.11 24.88
C MET A 1 -39.67 56.93 23.42
N GLY A 2 -38.77 56.96 22.46
CA GLY A 2 -39.16 56.93 21.05
C GLY A 2 -38.00 56.80 20.05
N ARG A 3 -36.81 56.34 20.45
CA ARG A 3 -35.66 56.15 19.53
C ARG A 3 -34.93 54.80 19.59
N MET A 4 -35.43 53.81 20.35
CA MET A 4 -34.76 52.49 20.49
C MET A 4 -35.45 51.33 19.75
N GLN A 5 -36.61 51.53 19.14
CA GLN A 5 -37.32 50.44 18.44
C GLN A 5 -37.03 50.35 16.94
N PHE A 6 -36.44 51.40 16.31
CA PHE A 6 -36.19 51.38 14.84
C PHE A 6 -34.89 50.68 14.45
N CYS A 7 -33.89 50.58 15.34
CA CYS A 7 -32.63 49.86 15.03
C CYS A 7 -32.75 48.31 15.11
N HIS A 8 -33.66 47.78 15.90
CA HIS A 8 -33.82 46.31 16.03
C HIS A 8 -34.56 45.67 14.84
N VAL A 9 -35.42 46.40 14.15
CA VAL A 9 -36.16 45.91 13.00
C VAL A 9 -35.26 45.83 11.76
N LEU A 10 -34.33 46.80 11.56
CA LEU A 10 -33.40 46.80 10.43
C LEU A 10 -32.33 45.69 10.55
N LEU A 11 -31.83 45.38 11.74
CA LEU A 11 -30.89 44.28 11.98
C LEU A 11 -31.55 42.92 11.81
N SER A 12 -32.82 42.75 12.18
CA SER A 12 -33.56 41.52 12.01
C SER A 12 -33.90 41.24 10.55
N VAL A 13 -34.17 42.24 9.73
CA VAL A 13 -34.45 42.09 8.29
C VAL A 13 -33.18 41.76 7.53
N PHE A 14 -32.02 42.35 7.88
CA PHE A 14 -30.74 42.03 7.25
C PHE A 14 -30.26 40.59 7.57
N ALA A 15 -30.42 40.16 8.82
CA ALA A 15 -30.11 38.78 9.25
C ALA A 15 -31.04 37.74 8.61
N LEU A 16 -32.32 38.06 8.42
CA LEU A 16 -33.29 37.21 7.72
C LEU A 16 -33.01 37.11 6.20
N CYS A 17 -32.59 38.22 5.55
CA CYS A 17 -32.19 38.20 4.14
C CYS A 17 -30.90 37.44 3.93
N GLN A 18 -29.89 37.56 4.78
CA GLN A 18 -28.68 36.75 4.69
C GLN A 18 -28.95 35.25 4.97
N ALA A 19 -29.80 34.95 5.96
CA ALA A 19 -30.19 33.58 6.23
C ALA A 19 -31.01 32.96 5.06
N GLN A 20 -31.88 33.73 4.42
CA GLN A 20 -32.62 33.25 3.23
C GLN A 20 -31.74 33.07 2.01
N VAL A 21 -30.73 33.93 1.77
CA VAL A 21 -29.79 33.78 0.66
C VAL A 21 -28.92 32.56 0.89
N VAL A 22 -28.36 32.34 2.09
CA VAL A 22 -27.58 31.16 2.45
C VAL A 22 -28.43 29.91 2.37
N PHE A 23 -29.69 29.93 2.83
CA PHE A 23 -30.59 28.78 2.77
C PHE A 23 -31.03 28.46 1.35
N SER A 24 -31.25 29.46 0.49
CA SER A 24 -31.57 29.25 -0.94
C SER A 24 -30.37 28.71 -1.72
N GLU A 25 -29.16 29.15 -1.40
CA GLU A 25 -27.92 28.63 -2.00
C GLU A 25 -27.63 27.18 -1.59
N VAL A 26 -27.83 26.85 -0.32
CA VAL A 26 -27.69 25.47 0.19
C VAL A 26 -28.75 24.55 -0.44
N VAL A 27 -30.01 24.99 -0.54
CA VAL A 27 -31.08 24.21 -1.18
C VAL A 27 -30.86 24.06 -2.71
N SER A 28 -30.20 25.04 -3.37
CA SER A 28 -29.92 24.94 -4.81
C SER A 28 -28.72 24.03 -5.13
N ARG A 29 -27.79 23.83 -4.18
CA ARG A 29 -26.63 22.94 -4.30
C ARG A 29 -26.95 21.49 -3.94
N ALA A 30 -27.94 21.27 -3.08
CA ALA A 30 -28.28 19.95 -2.55
C ALA A 30 -28.50 18.83 -3.59
N PRO A 31 -29.16 19.05 -4.76
CA PRO A 31 -29.39 17.97 -5.72
C PRO A 31 -28.10 17.40 -6.33
N ALA A 32 -27.12 18.24 -6.70
CA ALA A 32 -25.86 17.80 -7.29
C ALA A 32 -25.00 17.03 -6.27
N ALA A 33 -24.92 17.51 -5.04
CA ALA A 33 -24.22 16.83 -3.94
C ALA A 33 -24.87 15.48 -3.62
N ILE A 34 -26.20 15.42 -3.52
CA ILE A 34 -26.95 14.17 -3.28
C ILE A 34 -26.66 13.16 -4.38
N GLN A 35 -26.71 13.60 -5.66
CA GLN A 35 -26.43 12.74 -6.80
C GLN A 35 -24.98 12.21 -6.76
N LEU A 36 -24.01 13.07 -6.44
CA LEU A 36 -22.60 12.69 -6.33
C LEU A 36 -22.38 11.67 -5.20
N HIS A 37 -22.92 11.93 -4.01
CA HIS A 37 -22.79 11.00 -2.88
C HIS A 37 -23.48 9.66 -3.15
N GLN A 38 -24.61 9.65 -3.88
CA GLN A 38 -25.25 8.40 -4.32
C GLN A 38 -24.35 7.61 -5.29
N ILE A 39 -23.62 8.30 -6.17
CA ILE A 39 -22.63 7.65 -7.05
C ILE A 39 -21.52 7.00 -6.22
N PHE A 40 -21.00 7.65 -5.17
CA PHE A 40 -19.99 7.07 -4.29
C PHE A 40 -20.49 5.83 -3.55
N GLU A 41 -21.71 5.87 -3.01
CA GLU A 41 -22.32 4.73 -2.31
C GLU A 41 -22.57 3.55 -3.25
N ASP A 42 -23.12 3.79 -4.45
CA ASP A 42 -23.34 2.76 -5.46
C ASP A 42 -22.03 2.07 -5.84
N SER A 43 -20.98 2.89 -6.08
CA SER A 43 -19.64 2.40 -6.40
C SER A 43 -19.05 1.58 -5.25
N TRP A 44 -19.16 2.07 -4.01
CA TRP A 44 -18.64 1.38 -2.84
C TRP A 44 -19.29 0.02 -2.64
N ASN A 45 -20.62 -0.03 -2.74
CA ASN A 45 -21.37 -1.28 -2.63
C ASN A 45 -20.98 -2.28 -3.73
N GLU A 46 -20.76 -1.80 -4.95
CA GLU A 46 -20.33 -2.63 -6.06
C GLU A 46 -18.87 -3.10 -5.89
N ASP A 47 -17.96 -2.24 -5.43
CA ASP A 47 -16.57 -2.61 -5.13
C ASP A 47 -16.51 -3.71 -4.03
N MET A 48 -17.35 -3.60 -2.98
CA MET A 48 -17.45 -4.63 -1.94
C MET A 48 -17.97 -5.96 -2.50
N ARG A 49 -18.99 -5.92 -3.36
CA ARG A 49 -19.55 -7.10 -4.02
C ARG A 49 -18.51 -7.77 -4.96
N GLN A 50 -17.73 -6.97 -5.68
CA GLN A 50 -16.72 -7.47 -6.62
C GLN A 50 -15.44 -7.95 -5.95
N SER A 51 -15.21 -7.57 -4.69
CA SER A 51 -14.01 -7.90 -3.92
C SER A 51 -14.36 -8.48 -2.53
N PRO A 52 -15.01 -9.66 -2.47
CA PRO A 52 -15.54 -10.24 -1.24
C PRO A 52 -14.53 -10.39 -0.11
N VAL A 53 -13.29 -10.78 -0.42
CA VAL A 53 -12.22 -10.91 0.58
C VAL A 53 -11.85 -9.55 1.16
N TRP A 54 -11.76 -8.51 0.31
CA TRP A 54 -11.51 -7.14 0.77
C TRP A 54 -12.67 -6.61 1.63
N ALA A 55 -13.92 -6.84 1.23
CA ALA A 55 -15.09 -6.50 2.02
C ALA A 55 -15.02 -7.13 3.41
N SER A 56 -14.72 -8.44 3.50
CA SER A 56 -14.56 -9.14 4.77
C SER A 56 -13.43 -8.52 5.64
N MET A 57 -12.31 -8.15 5.05
CA MET A 57 -11.18 -7.49 5.77
C MET A 57 -11.55 -6.12 6.34
N LEU A 58 -12.50 -5.41 5.70
CA LEU A 58 -13.04 -4.15 6.19
C LEU A 58 -14.16 -4.32 7.22
N GLY A 59 -14.61 -5.55 7.48
CA GLY A 59 -15.71 -5.85 8.40
C GLY A 59 -17.09 -5.89 7.73
N ASP A 60 -17.17 -5.74 6.40
CA ASP A 60 -18.41 -5.92 5.65
C ASP A 60 -18.68 -7.41 5.41
N ARG A 61 -19.63 -7.95 6.18
CA ARG A 61 -19.93 -9.39 6.22
C ARG A 61 -20.84 -9.88 5.11
N ARG A 62 -21.38 -9.00 4.27
CA ARG A 62 -22.38 -9.34 3.25
C ARG A 62 -21.91 -10.41 2.24
N TYR A 63 -20.62 -10.57 2.08
CA TYR A 63 -19.98 -11.43 1.06
C TYR A 63 -18.94 -12.38 1.67
N ASN A 64 -19.05 -12.68 2.97
CA ASN A 64 -18.07 -13.51 3.67
C ASN A 64 -17.97 -14.94 3.15
N ASP A 65 -19.02 -15.43 2.51
CA ASP A 65 -19.18 -16.76 1.95
C ASP A 65 -18.75 -16.87 0.47
N GLN A 66 -18.19 -15.79 -0.13
CA GLN A 66 -17.93 -15.71 -1.56
C GLN A 66 -16.46 -15.44 -1.89
N TRP A 67 -16.03 -15.94 -3.04
CA TRP A 67 -14.84 -15.50 -3.74
C TRP A 67 -15.18 -14.47 -4.82
N GLN A 68 -14.15 -13.77 -5.31
CA GLN A 68 -14.29 -12.92 -6.48
C GLN A 68 -14.60 -13.75 -7.72
N ASP A 69 -15.57 -13.32 -8.52
CA ASP A 69 -15.84 -13.91 -9.83
C ASP A 69 -14.75 -13.49 -10.83
N LEU A 70 -13.96 -14.47 -11.29
CA LEU A 70 -12.89 -14.31 -12.28
C LEU A 70 -13.30 -14.75 -13.69
N SER A 71 -14.59 -14.98 -13.95
CA SER A 71 -15.07 -15.31 -15.28
C SER A 71 -14.85 -14.16 -16.28
N LYS A 72 -14.69 -14.50 -17.55
CA LYS A 72 -14.60 -13.52 -18.64
C LYS A 72 -15.80 -12.55 -18.65
N ALA A 73 -17.00 -13.07 -18.36
CA ALA A 73 -18.20 -12.25 -18.28
C ALA A 73 -18.11 -11.18 -17.20
N ALA A 74 -17.55 -11.54 -16.03
CA ALA A 74 -17.36 -10.59 -14.93
C ALA A 74 -16.37 -9.48 -15.29
N PHE A 75 -15.28 -9.75 -16.01
CA PHE A 75 -14.35 -8.71 -16.49
C PHE A 75 -15.00 -7.76 -17.49
N VAL A 76 -15.79 -8.29 -18.44
CA VAL A 76 -16.56 -7.46 -19.39
C VAL A 76 -17.55 -6.57 -18.63
N GLN A 77 -18.29 -7.13 -17.67
CA GLN A 77 -19.23 -6.38 -16.87
C GLN A 77 -18.55 -5.25 -16.08
N ARG A 78 -17.41 -5.50 -15.44
CA ARG A 78 -16.63 -4.48 -14.72
C ARG A 78 -16.18 -3.33 -15.63
N ALA A 79 -15.74 -3.65 -16.85
CA ALA A 79 -15.36 -2.63 -17.83
C ALA A 79 -16.55 -1.75 -18.22
N GLU A 80 -17.72 -2.34 -18.49
CA GLU A 80 -18.94 -1.59 -18.81
C GLU A 80 -19.46 -0.76 -17.62
N GLN A 81 -19.38 -1.29 -16.41
CA GLN A 81 -19.72 -0.56 -15.19
C GLN A 81 -18.79 0.65 -15.00
N THR A 82 -17.48 0.50 -15.23
CA THR A 82 -16.52 1.60 -15.18
C THR A 82 -16.89 2.71 -16.16
N LYS A 83 -17.22 2.38 -17.41
CA LYS A 83 -17.69 3.35 -18.40
C LYS A 83 -19.01 4.01 -18.00
N GLY A 84 -19.96 3.22 -17.50
CA GLY A 84 -21.24 3.72 -17.00
C GLY A 84 -21.07 4.70 -15.84
N MET A 85 -20.09 4.46 -14.95
CA MET A 85 -19.79 5.33 -13.83
C MET A 85 -19.20 6.67 -14.29
N LEU A 86 -18.24 6.65 -15.23
CA LEU A 86 -17.69 7.87 -15.83
C LEU A 86 -18.79 8.71 -16.47
N LYS A 87 -19.71 8.09 -17.21
CA LYS A 87 -20.85 8.79 -17.81
C LYS A 87 -21.79 9.42 -16.76
N ARG A 88 -22.01 8.76 -15.63
CA ARG A 88 -22.77 9.34 -14.52
C ARG A 88 -22.07 10.57 -13.93
N LEU A 89 -20.75 10.52 -13.77
CA LEU A 89 -19.94 11.65 -13.28
C LEU A 89 -19.99 12.85 -14.23
N GLU A 90 -19.95 12.64 -15.55
CA GLU A 90 -20.08 13.71 -16.54
C GLU A 90 -21.41 14.49 -16.43
N SER A 91 -22.44 13.89 -15.82
CA SER A 91 -23.74 14.56 -15.61
C SER A 91 -23.81 15.44 -14.37
N ILE A 92 -22.76 15.47 -13.53
CA ILE A 92 -22.73 16.27 -12.32
C ILE A 92 -22.41 17.74 -12.63
N ASP A 93 -23.24 18.64 -12.12
CA ASP A 93 -23.02 20.09 -12.21
C ASP A 93 -21.99 20.52 -11.14
N LEU A 94 -20.73 20.70 -11.56
CA LEU A 94 -19.61 21.02 -10.67
C LEU A 94 -19.75 22.39 -10.00
N GLU A 95 -20.44 23.36 -10.64
CA GLU A 95 -20.59 24.69 -10.07
C GLU A 95 -21.51 24.69 -8.84
N ARG A 96 -22.34 23.65 -8.71
CA ARG A 96 -23.25 23.46 -7.57
C ARG A 96 -22.67 22.61 -6.44
N LEU A 97 -21.43 22.14 -6.57
CA LEU A 97 -20.74 21.40 -5.52
C LEU A 97 -20.06 22.34 -4.53
N SER A 98 -19.97 21.92 -3.27
CA SER A 98 -19.05 22.52 -2.30
C SER A 98 -17.60 22.28 -2.71
N GLU A 99 -16.66 23.04 -2.19
CA GLU A 99 -15.23 22.83 -2.44
C GLU A 99 -14.80 21.39 -2.04
N ALA A 100 -15.26 20.89 -0.91
CA ALA A 100 -14.98 19.52 -0.46
C ALA A 100 -15.55 18.46 -1.43
N ASP A 101 -16.76 18.69 -1.97
CA ASP A 101 -17.33 17.76 -2.93
C ASP A 101 -16.69 17.83 -4.32
N ARG A 102 -16.15 18.99 -4.70
CA ARG A 102 -15.32 19.09 -5.93
C ARG A 102 -14.05 18.25 -5.79
N VAL A 103 -13.35 18.33 -4.66
CA VAL A 103 -12.20 17.47 -4.37
C VAL A 103 -12.59 15.99 -4.39
N ASN A 104 -13.74 15.63 -3.79
CA ASN A 104 -14.25 14.26 -3.85
C ASN A 104 -14.54 13.81 -5.28
N PHE A 105 -15.17 14.67 -6.07
CA PHE A 105 -15.47 14.40 -7.48
C PHE A 105 -14.19 14.19 -8.29
N GLU A 106 -13.21 15.09 -8.18
CA GLU A 106 -11.95 15.01 -8.94
C GLU A 106 -11.19 13.72 -8.64
N LEU A 107 -11.06 13.36 -7.36
CA LEU A 107 -10.42 12.11 -6.95
C LEU A 107 -11.16 10.88 -7.47
N PHE A 108 -12.47 10.89 -7.41
CA PHE A 108 -13.29 9.78 -7.87
C PHE A 108 -13.25 9.65 -9.40
N PHE A 109 -13.34 10.76 -10.13
CA PHE A 109 -13.24 10.81 -11.58
C PHE A 109 -11.87 10.31 -12.06
N GLN A 110 -10.78 10.76 -11.40
CA GLN A 110 -9.43 10.29 -11.69
C GLN A 110 -9.31 8.77 -11.46
N ALA A 111 -9.78 8.26 -10.32
CA ALA A 111 -9.73 6.82 -10.02
C ALA A 111 -10.47 5.98 -11.07
N TYR A 112 -11.63 6.42 -11.53
CA TYR A 112 -12.38 5.72 -12.57
C TYR A 112 -11.76 5.87 -13.97
N SER A 113 -11.13 7.01 -14.26
CA SER A 113 -10.36 7.21 -15.50
C SER A 113 -9.14 6.29 -15.55
N GLU A 114 -8.44 6.13 -14.42
CA GLU A 114 -7.32 5.18 -14.29
C GLU A 114 -7.79 3.72 -14.42
N ARG A 115 -8.96 3.35 -13.84
CA ARG A 115 -9.56 2.02 -14.02
C ARG A 115 -9.90 1.76 -15.50
N ALA A 116 -10.45 2.75 -16.19
CA ALA A 116 -10.76 2.63 -17.63
C ALA A 116 -9.49 2.45 -18.47
N ALA A 117 -8.46 3.24 -18.22
CA ALA A 117 -7.16 3.11 -18.90
C ALA A 117 -6.48 1.77 -18.62
N ALA A 118 -6.54 1.29 -17.37
CA ALA A 118 -5.99 -0.01 -16.99
C ALA A 118 -6.69 -1.18 -17.71
N ALA A 119 -7.98 -1.06 -18.03
CA ALA A 119 -8.74 -2.07 -18.75
C ALA A 119 -8.26 -2.28 -20.21
N GLU A 120 -7.51 -1.32 -20.79
CA GLU A 120 -6.88 -1.46 -22.11
C GLU A 120 -5.71 -2.48 -22.10
N HIS A 121 -5.22 -2.84 -20.91
CA HIS A 121 -4.12 -3.77 -20.71
C HIS A 121 -4.63 -5.01 -19.96
N PRO A 122 -4.86 -6.14 -20.61
CA PRO A 122 -5.50 -7.32 -20.00
C PRO A 122 -4.56 -8.10 -19.06
N THR A 123 -3.95 -7.41 -18.09
CA THR A 123 -3.04 -8.02 -17.11
C THR A 123 -3.72 -9.01 -16.16
N HIS A 124 -5.04 -8.99 -16.08
CA HIS A 124 -5.84 -10.00 -15.37
C HIS A 124 -5.67 -11.41 -15.94
N LEU A 125 -5.15 -11.55 -17.18
CA LEU A 125 -4.77 -12.82 -17.78
C LEU A 125 -3.50 -13.44 -17.16
N MET A 126 -2.81 -12.71 -16.28
CA MET A 126 -1.67 -13.16 -15.48
C MET A 126 -2.04 -13.19 -13.98
N PRO A 127 -2.97 -14.06 -13.53
CA PRO A 127 -3.56 -13.99 -12.19
C PRO A 127 -2.64 -14.53 -11.09
N ILE A 128 -1.49 -15.09 -11.44
CA ILE A 128 -0.51 -15.70 -10.51
C ILE A 128 0.83 -14.96 -10.59
N SER A 129 1.42 -14.71 -9.44
CA SER A 129 2.82 -14.29 -9.28
C SER A 129 3.48 -15.14 -8.19
N GLN A 130 4.81 -15.14 -8.09
CA GLN A 130 5.51 -15.79 -6.98
C GLN A 130 5.19 -15.18 -5.60
N ARG A 131 4.50 -14.03 -5.56
CA ARG A 131 4.12 -13.33 -4.32
C ARG A 131 2.67 -13.57 -3.90
N GLY A 132 1.88 -14.15 -4.77
CA GLY A 132 0.47 -14.41 -4.47
C GLY A 132 -0.34 -14.74 -5.70
N GLY A 133 -1.52 -15.25 -5.42
CA GLY A 133 -2.49 -15.76 -6.37
C GLY A 133 -3.26 -16.91 -5.75
N ILE A 134 -3.86 -17.74 -6.57
CA ILE A 134 -4.66 -18.86 -6.08
C ILE A 134 -3.85 -19.87 -5.25
N GLN A 135 -2.53 -19.96 -5.46
CA GLN A 135 -1.63 -20.86 -4.72
C GLN A 135 -1.41 -20.47 -3.25
N THR A 136 -1.80 -19.25 -2.85
CA THR A 136 -1.66 -18.73 -1.48
C THR A 136 -3.00 -18.34 -0.85
N LEU A 137 -4.11 -18.86 -1.35
CA LEU A 137 -5.46 -18.53 -0.84
C LEU A 137 -5.70 -18.96 0.61
N ASP A 138 -4.98 -19.97 1.08
CA ASP A 138 -5.01 -20.44 2.48
C ASP A 138 -4.72 -19.30 3.49
N GLU A 139 -3.85 -18.36 3.15
CA GLU A 139 -3.57 -17.18 3.98
C GLU A 139 -4.81 -16.31 4.26
N THR A 140 -5.85 -16.43 3.45
CA THR A 140 -7.10 -15.68 3.65
C THR A 140 -7.78 -16.07 4.95
N GLY A 141 -7.80 -17.35 5.31
CA GLY A 141 -8.36 -17.84 6.58
C GLY A 141 -7.69 -17.22 7.80
N ASP A 142 -6.37 -17.07 7.77
CA ASP A 142 -5.61 -16.42 8.85
C ASP A 142 -5.91 -14.92 8.94
N ARG A 143 -6.01 -14.24 7.79
CA ARG A 143 -6.26 -12.78 7.72
C ARG A 143 -7.66 -12.38 8.18
N LEU A 144 -8.65 -13.24 7.99
CA LEU A 144 -10.04 -12.97 8.38
C LEU A 144 -10.28 -13.06 9.89
N GLY A 145 -9.44 -13.78 10.63
CA GLY A 145 -9.51 -13.86 12.08
C GLY A 145 -10.82 -14.44 12.59
N LEU A 146 -11.17 -15.65 12.13
CA LEU A 146 -12.46 -16.30 12.39
C LEU A 146 -12.72 -16.49 13.89
N GLN A 147 -13.88 -16.05 14.40
CA GLN A 147 -14.21 -16.06 15.82
C GLN A 147 -15.55 -16.74 16.15
N SER A 148 -16.53 -16.68 15.27
CA SER A 148 -17.86 -17.22 15.49
C SER A 148 -18.13 -18.47 14.66
N VAL A 149 -19.13 -19.27 15.04
CA VAL A 149 -19.60 -20.41 14.23
C VAL A 149 -19.90 -19.97 12.80
N GLN A 150 -20.55 -18.81 12.62
CA GLN A 150 -20.88 -18.27 11.30
C GLN A 150 -19.60 -17.96 10.47
N ASP A 151 -18.54 -17.45 11.09
CA ASP A 151 -17.28 -17.18 10.35
C ASP A 151 -16.68 -18.45 9.78
N PHE A 152 -16.73 -19.56 10.53
CA PHE A 152 -16.27 -20.86 10.07
C PHE A 152 -17.20 -21.47 9.01
N GLU A 153 -18.51 -21.24 9.09
CA GLU A 153 -19.46 -21.66 8.05
C GLU A 153 -19.25 -20.87 6.76
N ASP A 154 -19.03 -19.54 6.85
CA ASP A 154 -18.70 -18.69 5.71
C ASP A 154 -17.38 -19.15 5.05
N TRP A 155 -16.38 -19.52 5.86
CA TRP A 155 -15.12 -20.06 5.35
C TRP A 155 -15.31 -21.40 4.64
N LEU A 156 -16.13 -22.31 5.21
CA LEU A 156 -16.49 -23.57 4.55
C LEU A 156 -17.19 -23.33 3.21
N ALA A 157 -18.12 -22.36 3.15
CA ALA A 157 -18.82 -21.99 1.92
C ALA A 157 -17.85 -21.49 0.83
N ARG A 158 -16.80 -20.76 1.22
CA ARG A 158 -15.70 -20.41 0.30
C ARG A 158 -14.93 -21.64 -0.20
N LEU A 159 -14.60 -22.58 0.69
CA LEU A 159 -13.89 -23.80 0.31
C LEU A 159 -14.71 -24.66 -0.66
N GLU A 160 -16.03 -24.69 -0.52
CA GLU A 160 -16.94 -25.40 -1.44
C GLU A 160 -16.90 -24.85 -2.88
N GLN A 161 -16.52 -23.58 -3.07
CA GLN A 161 -16.47 -22.88 -4.35
C GLN A 161 -15.06 -22.86 -4.97
N ILE A 162 -14.07 -23.49 -4.34
CA ILE A 162 -12.66 -23.35 -4.75
C ILE A 162 -12.39 -23.98 -6.13
N ASP A 163 -13.11 -25.02 -6.50
CA ASP A 163 -13.04 -25.64 -7.81
C ASP A 163 -13.48 -24.69 -8.93
N VAL A 164 -14.55 -23.92 -8.73
CA VAL A 164 -15.04 -22.92 -9.68
C VAL A 164 -14.00 -21.80 -9.84
N LEU A 165 -13.47 -21.27 -8.72
CA LEU A 165 -12.44 -20.24 -8.75
C LEU A 165 -11.16 -20.74 -9.45
N MET A 166 -10.79 -22.00 -9.22
CA MET A 166 -9.65 -22.64 -9.86
C MET A 166 -9.84 -22.74 -11.37
N ASP A 167 -11.01 -23.17 -11.82
CA ASP A 167 -11.33 -23.29 -13.24
C ASP A 167 -11.28 -21.94 -13.94
N GLN A 168 -11.88 -20.91 -13.34
CA GLN A 168 -11.79 -19.54 -13.85
C GLN A 168 -10.34 -19.04 -13.93
N THR A 169 -9.51 -19.34 -12.94
CA THR A 169 -8.10 -18.97 -12.94
C THR A 169 -7.33 -19.66 -14.07
N ILE A 170 -7.54 -20.95 -14.27
CA ILE A 170 -6.93 -21.71 -15.37
C ILE A 170 -7.38 -21.18 -16.73
N ASP A 171 -8.66 -20.81 -16.86
CA ASP A 171 -9.19 -20.20 -18.09
C ASP A 171 -8.52 -18.88 -18.40
N LEU A 172 -8.31 -18.00 -17.40
CA LEU A 172 -7.57 -16.74 -17.58
C LEU A 172 -6.13 -17.01 -18.02
N MET A 173 -5.45 -17.92 -17.36
CA MET A 173 -4.06 -18.31 -17.70
C MET A 173 -3.96 -18.86 -19.12
N THR A 174 -4.94 -19.67 -19.53
CA THR A 174 -5.02 -20.22 -20.89
C THR A 174 -5.19 -19.12 -21.94
N GLN A 175 -6.12 -18.18 -21.70
CA GLN A 175 -6.28 -17.00 -22.56
C GLN A 175 -5.01 -16.13 -22.57
N GLY A 176 -4.30 -16.05 -21.42
CA GLY A 176 -3.02 -15.36 -21.34
C GLY A 176 -1.97 -15.96 -22.29
N ILE A 177 -1.87 -17.28 -22.32
CA ILE A 177 -0.99 -17.99 -23.28
C ILE A 177 -1.35 -17.66 -24.72
N GLU A 178 -2.64 -17.76 -25.06
CA GLU A 178 -3.15 -17.49 -26.42
C GLU A 178 -2.88 -16.06 -26.89
N GLN A 179 -2.93 -15.09 -25.98
CA GLN A 179 -2.78 -13.67 -26.28
C GLN A 179 -1.37 -13.12 -26.00
N GLY A 180 -0.44 -13.94 -25.53
CA GLY A 180 0.92 -13.53 -25.21
C GLY A 180 1.05 -12.73 -23.88
N TYR A 181 0.03 -12.76 -23.04
CA TYR A 181 0.07 -12.17 -21.68
C TYR A 181 0.48 -13.25 -20.67
N VAL A 182 1.76 -13.53 -20.61
CA VAL A 182 2.35 -14.49 -19.68
C VAL A 182 3.46 -13.84 -18.84
N PRO A 183 3.62 -14.20 -17.57
CA PRO A 183 4.67 -13.66 -16.72
C PRO A 183 6.06 -14.18 -17.12
N PRO A 184 7.14 -13.56 -16.63
CA PRO A 184 8.50 -14.05 -16.82
C PRO A 184 8.71 -15.40 -16.14
N LYS A 185 9.31 -16.35 -16.88
CA LYS A 185 9.56 -17.71 -16.41
C LYS A 185 10.37 -17.76 -15.12
N ILE A 186 11.39 -16.91 -14.99
CA ILE A 186 12.29 -16.87 -13.82
C ILE A 186 11.56 -16.63 -12.49
N THR A 187 10.47 -15.86 -12.49
CA THR A 187 9.65 -15.64 -11.30
C THR A 187 8.65 -16.76 -11.08
N MET A 188 8.21 -17.42 -12.14
CA MET A 188 7.24 -18.53 -12.09
C MET A 188 7.86 -19.85 -11.64
N GLU A 189 9.17 -20.05 -11.76
CA GLU A 189 9.88 -21.25 -11.31
C GLU A 189 9.75 -21.53 -9.81
N ARG A 190 9.33 -20.53 -9.01
CA ARG A 190 9.06 -20.69 -7.57
C ARG A 190 7.63 -21.16 -7.26
N VAL A 191 6.71 -21.01 -8.20
CA VAL A 191 5.28 -21.29 -7.98
C VAL A 191 4.94 -22.76 -7.80
N PRO A 192 5.57 -23.72 -8.54
CA PRO A 192 5.30 -25.16 -8.32
C PRO A 192 5.44 -25.59 -6.86
N ALA A 193 6.50 -25.17 -6.18
CA ALA A 193 6.72 -25.51 -4.76
C ALA A 193 5.65 -24.88 -3.83
N GLN A 194 5.06 -23.75 -4.22
CA GLN A 194 3.95 -23.13 -3.47
C GLN A 194 2.65 -23.93 -3.66
N ILE A 195 2.39 -24.41 -4.87
CA ILE A 195 1.23 -25.28 -5.16
C ILE A 195 1.38 -26.63 -4.45
N GLU A 196 2.57 -27.21 -4.45
CA GLU A 196 2.86 -28.51 -3.78
C GLU A 196 2.53 -28.48 -2.29
N LYS A 197 2.69 -27.34 -1.59
CA LYS A 197 2.30 -27.20 -0.18
C LYS A 197 0.82 -27.48 0.08
N GLN A 198 -0.02 -27.38 -0.95
CA GLN A 198 -1.45 -27.64 -0.85
C GLN A 198 -1.80 -29.12 -1.15
N LEU A 199 -0.85 -29.90 -1.68
CA LEU A 199 -1.04 -31.31 -2.10
C LEU A 199 -0.72 -32.28 -0.97
N VAL A 200 -1.42 -32.15 0.16
CA VAL A 200 -1.22 -33.00 1.33
C VAL A 200 -2.13 -34.23 1.29
N ALA A 201 -1.66 -35.35 1.85
CA ALA A 201 -2.41 -36.59 1.86
C ALA A 201 -3.63 -36.58 2.80
N GLN A 202 -3.48 -35.95 3.97
CA GLN A 202 -4.54 -35.84 4.97
C GLN A 202 -5.13 -34.41 4.94
N ALA A 203 -6.45 -34.30 4.95
CA ALA A 203 -7.13 -33.00 4.96
C ALA A 203 -6.73 -32.15 6.18
N THR A 204 -6.47 -32.78 7.32
CA THR A 204 -6.01 -32.13 8.55
C THR A 204 -4.60 -31.52 8.46
N ASP A 205 -3.80 -31.90 7.48
CA ASP A 205 -2.47 -31.34 7.23
C ASP A 205 -2.53 -30.15 6.26
N SER A 206 -3.68 -29.93 5.62
CA SER A 206 -3.88 -28.81 4.70
C SER A 206 -3.75 -27.45 5.43
N LEU A 207 -3.13 -26.49 4.76
CA LEU A 207 -3.07 -25.10 5.25
C LEU A 207 -4.48 -24.48 5.36
N PHE A 208 -5.44 -24.89 4.53
CA PHE A 208 -6.84 -24.47 4.63
C PHE A 208 -7.54 -25.00 5.89
N TYR A 209 -7.01 -26.08 6.50
CA TYR A 209 -7.55 -26.62 7.75
C TYR A 209 -7.03 -25.89 9.00
N LYS A 210 -6.00 -25.08 8.87
CA LYS A 210 -5.34 -24.38 10.00
C LYS A 210 -6.32 -23.60 10.91
N PRO A 211 -7.30 -22.82 10.41
CA PRO A 211 -8.27 -22.15 11.26
C PRO A 211 -9.06 -23.12 12.17
N PHE A 212 -9.36 -24.33 11.70
CA PHE A 212 -10.11 -25.34 12.45
C PHE A 212 -9.30 -26.01 13.56
N LYS A 213 -7.96 -25.89 13.54
CA LYS A 213 -7.07 -26.30 14.65
C LYS A 213 -7.05 -25.27 15.79
N GLN A 214 -7.46 -24.03 15.53
CA GLN A 214 -7.32 -22.88 16.42
C GLN A 214 -8.67 -22.20 16.71
N MET A 215 -9.73 -22.99 16.80
CA MET A 215 -11.05 -22.47 17.10
C MET A 215 -11.11 -21.83 18.50
N PRO A 216 -11.93 -20.76 18.69
CA PRO A 216 -12.10 -20.13 19.97
C PRO A 216 -12.56 -21.13 21.06
N ALA A 217 -11.91 -21.10 22.22
CA ALA A 217 -12.26 -22.00 23.34
C ALA A 217 -13.71 -21.79 23.86
N ALA A 218 -14.30 -20.64 23.58
CA ALA A 218 -15.70 -20.33 23.91
C ALA A 218 -16.72 -20.99 22.98
N MET A 219 -16.28 -21.55 21.83
CA MET A 219 -17.17 -22.24 20.89
C MET A 219 -17.58 -23.61 21.46
N ALA A 220 -18.86 -23.95 21.35
CA ALA A 220 -19.39 -25.22 21.86
C ALA A 220 -18.71 -26.44 21.19
N ALA A 221 -18.32 -27.44 21.97
CA ALA A 221 -17.61 -28.62 21.45
C ALA A 221 -18.35 -29.35 20.31
N PRO A 222 -19.68 -29.49 20.32
CA PRO A 222 -20.41 -30.08 19.19
C PRO A 222 -20.24 -29.29 17.88
N ASP A 223 -20.20 -27.97 17.93
CA ASP A 223 -19.98 -27.12 16.76
C ASP A 223 -18.53 -27.25 16.26
N GLN A 224 -17.55 -27.28 17.16
CA GLN A 224 -16.14 -27.49 16.77
C GLN A 224 -15.99 -28.81 16.01
N VAL A 225 -16.54 -29.92 16.54
CA VAL A 225 -16.47 -31.23 15.90
C VAL A 225 -17.16 -31.23 14.53
N ARG A 226 -18.36 -30.66 14.45
CA ARG A 226 -19.12 -30.55 13.20
C ARG A 226 -18.36 -29.78 12.12
N LEU A 227 -17.81 -28.63 12.48
CA LEU A 227 -17.05 -27.76 11.57
C LEU A 227 -15.74 -28.41 11.12
N GLN A 228 -15.04 -29.11 12.02
CA GLN A 228 -13.83 -29.87 11.68
C GLN A 228 -14.13 -30.98 10.67
N GLN A 229 -15.18 -31.77 10.89
CA GLN A 229 -15.59 -32.83 9.98
C GLN A 229 -16.00 -32.29 8.60
N ALA A 230 -16.74 -31.16 8.58
CA ALA A 230 -17.10 -30.49 7.34
C ALA A 230 -15.84 -29.99 6.58
N ALA A 231 -14.87 -29.42 7.30
CA ALA A 231 -13.61 -28.97 6.71
C ALA A 231 -12.81 -30.12 6.11
N GLU A 232 -12.68 -31.25 6.82
CA GLU A 232 -12.01 -32.45 6.29
C GLU A 232 -12.67 -32.92 5.01
N SER A 233 -14.01 -32.97 4.99
CA SER A 233 -14.78 -33.40 3.84
C SER A 233 -14.57 -32.49 2.62
N VAL A 234 -14.73 -31.17 2.79
CA VAL A 234 -14.61 -30.20 1.67
C VAL A 234 -13.18 -30.11 1.16
N ILE A 235 -12.18 -30.16 2.06
CA ILE A 235 -10.77 -30.13 1.66
C ILE A 235 -10.42 -31.36 0.82
N ALA A 236 -10.86 -32.55 1.23
CA ALA A 236 -10.63 -33.77 0.49
C ALA A 236 -11.36 -33.82 -0.86
N ALA A 237 -12.61 -33.32 -0.90
CA ALA A 237 -13.47 -33.44 -2.07
C ALA A 237 -13.30 -32.30 -3.10
N LYS A 238 -12.93 -31.09 -2.65
CA LYS A 238 -12.87 -29.89 -3.49
C LYS A 238 -11.48 -29.28 -3.56
N VAL A 239 -10.87 -28.95 -2.40
CA VAL A 239 -9.61 -28.19 -2.37
C VAL A 239 -8.47 -28.99 -3.00
N ARG A 240 -8.21 -30.20 -2.50
CA ARG A 240 -7.10 -31.03 -3.01
C ARG A 240 -7.22 -31.32 -4.52
N PRO A 241 -8.36 -31.80 -5.05
CA PRO A 241 -8.48 -32.05 -6.50
C PRO A 241 -8.30 -30.79 -7.35
N ALA A 242 -8.75 -29.62 -6.87
CA ALA A 242 -8.55 -28.36 -7.56
C ALA A 242 -7.05 -27.99 -7.66
N TYR A 243 -6.29 -28.17 -6.57
CA TYR A 243 -4.84 -27.94 -6.60
C TYR A 243 -4.06 -29.00 -7.38
N GLU A 244 -4.49 -30.27 -7.39
CA GLU A 244 -3.94 -31.30 -8.28
C GLU A 244 -4.10 -30.88 -9.76
N LYS A 245 -5.27 -30.38 -10.15
CA LYS A 245 -5.54 -29.84 -11.48
C LYS A 245 -4.64 -28.65 -11.82
N LEU A 246 -4.51 -27.69 -10.89
CA LEU A 246 -3.63 -26.53 -11.08
C LEU A 246 -2.17 -26.96 -11.25
N TYR A 247 -1.69 -27.88 -10.41
CA TYR A 247 -0.31 -28.35 -10.44
C TYR A 247 0.04 -28.98 -11.79
N ALA A 248 -0.82 -29.86 -12.30
CA ALA A 248 -0.64 -30.48 -13.62
C ALA A 248 -0.63 -29.41 -14.73
N PHE A 249 -1.66 -28.55 -14.78
CA PHE A 249 -1.75 -27.46 -15.77
C PHE A 249 -0.55 -26.53 -15.70
N PHE A 250 -0.16 -26.12 -14.49
CA PHE A 250 0.93 -25.18 -14.30
C PHE A 250 2.27 -25.73 -14.83
N ASN A 251 2.62 -26.96 -14.45
CA ASN A 251 3.89 -27.56 -14.84
C ASN A 251 3.94 -28.00 -16.32
N GLU A 252 2.86 -28.55 -16.83
CA GLU A 252 2.83 -29.14 -18.18
C GLU A 252 2.53 -28.08 -19.26
N THR A 253 1.79 -27.02 -18.93
CA THR A 253 1.30 -26.05 -19.92
C THR A 253 1.77 -24.63 -19.65
N TYR A 254 1.53 -24.11 -18.44
CA TYR A 254 1.73 -22.68 -18.17
C TYR A 254 3.21 -22.28 -18.04
N LEU A 255 3.97 -22.98 -17.19
CA LEU A 255 5.39 -22.68 -16.96
C LEU A 255 6.24 -22.80 -18.23
N PRO A 256 6.03 -23.79 -19.10
CA PRO A 256 6.69 -23.84 -20.43
C PRO A 256 6.36 -22.65 -21.33
N ALA A 257 5.14 -22.12 -21.24
CA ALA A 257 4.67 -20.99 -22.04
C ALA A 257 5.10 -19.61 -21.49
N CYS A 258 5.62 -19.55 -20.26
CA CYS A 258 6.10 -18.30 -19.67
C CYS A 258 7.26 -17.72 -20.47
N ARG A 259 7.28 -16.39 -20.60
CA ARG A 259 8.29 -15.65 -21.41
C ARG A 259 9.67 -15.66 -20.77
N ALA A 260 10.72 -15.62 -21.59
CA ALA A 260 12.10 -15.50 -21.14
C ALA A 260 12.46 -14.08 -20.70
N ASP A 261 11.93 -13.07 -21.41
CA ASP A 261 12.18 -11.67 -21.12
C ASP A 261 11.49 -11.23 -19.83
N ILE A 262 12.19 -10.46 -19.02
CA ILE A 262 11.69 -9.98 -17.71
C ILE A 262 10.93 -8.65 -17.80
N GLY A 263 11.24 -7.81 -18.80
CA GLY A 263 10.69 -6.47 -18.94
C GLY A 263 9.19 -6.47 -19.27
N ALA A 264 8.43 -5.55 -18.71
CA ALA A 264 7.04 -5.33 -19.09
C ALA A 264 6.91 -4.93 -20.57
N SER A 265 7.93 -4.28 -21.12
CA SER A 265 7.99 -3.88 -22.53
C SER A 265 7.96 -5.06 -23.53
N SER A 266 8.18 -6.29 -23.09
CA SER A 266 8.07 -7.49 -23.94
C SER A 266 6.63 -8.05 -24.04
N LEU A 267 5.68 -7.54 -23.24
CA LEU A 267 4.26 -7.85 -23.38
C LEU A 267 3.67 -7.21 -24.65
N PRO A 268 2.55 -7.70 -25.19
CA PRO A 268 1.79 -6.99 -26.20
C PRO A 268 1.46 -5.55 -25.73
N ASN A 269 1.76 -4.55 -26.55
CA ASN A 269 1.69 -3.12 -26.14
C ASN A 269 2.46 -2.78 -24.85
N GLY A 270 3.49 -3.55 -24.53
CA GLY A 270 4.16 -3.51 -23.24
C GLY A 270 4.83 -2.18 -22.87
N ARG A 271 5.31 -1.39 -23.87
CA ARG A 271 5.82 -0.04 -23.61
C ARG A 271 4.72 0.88 -23.10
N ALA A 272 3.59 0.95 -23.80
CA ALA A 272 2.44 1.76 -23.39
C ALA A 272 1.90 1.29 -22.02
N TYR A 273 1.87 -0.03 -21.80
CA TYR A 273 1.53 -0.58 -20.50
C TYR A 273 2.49 -0.07 -19.40
N TYR A 274 3.80 -0.15 -19.60
CA TYR A 274 4.73 0.31 -18.57
C TYR A 274 4.64 1.83 -18.32
N GLU A 275 4.48 2.63 -19.35
CA GLU A 275 4.24 4.08 -19.23
C GLU A 275 2.94 4.37 -18.45
N SER A 276 1.88 3.59 -18.66
CA SER A 276 0.66 3.70 -17.86
C SER A 276 0.89 3.33 -16.39
N ARG A 277 1.75 2.34 -16.11
CA ARG A 277 2.13 1.98 -14.73
C ARG A 277 2.93 3.10 -14.04
N VAL A 278 3.88 3.72 -14.76
CA VAL A 278 4.62 4.88 -14.22
C VAL A 278 3.65 5.98 -13.82
N ARG A 279 2.74 6.40 -14.71
CA ARG A 279 1.72 7.42 -14.39
C ARG A 279 0.85 7.02 -13.20
N ALA A 280 0.33 5.80 -13.18
CA ALA A 280 -0.56 5.33 -12.11
C ALA A 280 0.14 5.29 -10.75
N PHE A 281 1.40 4.86 -10.68
CA PHE A 281 2.13 4.76 -9.42
C PHE A 281 2.82 6.03 -8.98
N THR A 282 3.11 6.97 -9.87
CA THR A 282 3.68 8.26 -9.52
C THR A 282 2.64 9.36 -9.43
N THR A 283 1.47 9.17 -10.04
CA THR A 283 0.42 10.20 -10.23
C THR A 283 0.96 11.48 -10.88
N THR A 284 1.93 11.33 -11.80
CA THR A 284 2.58 12.41 -12.54
C THR A 284 2.65 12.09 -14.02
N ASP A 285 2.96 13.08 -14.85
CA ASP A 285 3.21 12.93 -16.28
C ASP A 285 4.67 12.59 -16.62
N MET A 286 5.48 12.21 -15.62
CA MET A 286 6.88 11.80 -15.82
C MET A 286 6.96 10.61 -16.76
N THR A 287 7.91 10.70 -17.70
CA THR A 287 8.26 9.54 -18.52
C THR A 287 9.12 8.54 -17.75
N PRO A 288 9.20 7.27 -18.18
CA PRO A 288 10.16 6.32 -17.61
C PRO A 288 11.62 6.82 -17.65
N GLU A 289 11.99 7.62 -18.66
CA GLU A 289 13.32 8.21 -18.77
C GLU A 289 13.55 9.27 -17.67
N ASP A 290 12.58 10.17 -17.44
CA ASP A 290 12.69 11.19 -16.38
C ASP A 290 12.90 10.52 -15.02
N VAL A 291 12.09 9.49 -14.71
CA VAL A 291 12.21 8.72 -13.48
C VAL A 291 13.58 8.05 -13.34
N HIS A 292 14.10 7.47 -14.43
CA HIS A 292 15.44 6.86 -14.46
C HIS A 292 16.52 7.88 -14.12
N GLN A 293 16.49 9.06 -14.74
CA GLN A 293 17.49 10.13 -14.50
C GLN A 293 17.40 10.69 -13.06
N ILE A 294 16.19 10.84 -12.52
CA ILE A 294 16.00 11.18 -11.11
C ILE A 294 16.66 10.12 -10.22
N GLY A 295 16.45 8.84 -10.54
CA GLY A 295 17.06 7.72 -9.82
C GLY A 295 18.58 7.78 -9.81
N LEU A 296 19.21 8.00 -10.96
CA LEU A 296 20.67 8.12 -11.08
C LEU A 296 21.21 9.30 -10.26
N THR A 297 20.53 10.44 -10.29
CA THR A 297 20.89 11.64 -9.53
C THR A 297 20.83 11.38 -8.03
N GLU A 298 19.75 10.76 -7.57
CA GLU A 298 19.56 10.44 -6.15
C GLU A 298 20.59 9.40 -5.65
N VAL A 299 20.87 8.36 -6.45
CA VAL A 299 21.91 7.38 -6.11
C VAL A 299 23.27 8.07 -5.96
N ALA A 300 23.63 8.99 -6.86
CA ALA A 300 24.89 9.74 -6.76
C ALA A 300 24.93 10.62 -5.50
N ARG A 301 23.84 11.35 -5.19
CA ARG A 301 23.71 12.18 -3.98
C ARG A 301 23.90 11.35 -2.72
N ILE A 302 23.13 10.26 -2.58
CA ILE A 302 23.16 9.42 -1.37
C ILE A 302 24.52 8.73 -1.20
N ARG A 303 25.16 8.30 -2.29
CA ARG A 303 26.53 7.75 -2.22
C ARG A 303 27.53 8.76 -1.65
N ALA A 304 27.41 10.04 -1.99
CA ALA A 304 28.25 11.09 -1.41
C ALA A 304 28.00 11.24 0.10
N GLU A 305 26.73 11.23 0.54
CA GLU A 305 26.39 11.29 1.96
C GLU A 305 26.86 10.03 2.73
N MET A 306 26.69 8.83 2.16
CA MET A 306 27.23 7.59 2.73
C MET A 306 28.76 7.62 2.88
N THR A 307 29.46 8.20 1.89
CA THR A 307 30.91 8.36 1.94
C THR A 307 31.32 9.34 3.04
N ALA A 308 30.56 10.40 3.26
CA ALA A 308 30.79 11.32 4.37
C ALA A 308 30.66 10.60 5.72
N VAL A 309 29.61 9.80 5.93
CA VAL A 309 29.46 9.01 7.17
C VAL A 309 30.59 7.99 7.33
N MET A 310 31.03 7.32 6.27
CA MET A 310 32.18 6.42 6.30
C MET A 310 33.46 7.14 6.77
N ASN A 311 33.66 8.39 6.32
CA ASN A 311 34.80 9.20 6.75
C ASN A 311 34.66 9.67 8.21
N ASP A 312 33.43 10.00 8.67
CA ASP A 312 33.15 10.41 10.05
C ASP A 312 33.52 9.31 11.06
N VAL A 313 33.33 8.03 10.67
CA VAL A 313 33.75 6.88 11.50
C VAL A 313 35.20 6.45 11.24
N GLU A 314 35.97 7.24 10.50
CA GLU A 314 37.39 7.00 10.16
C GLU A 314 37.68 5.63 9.51
N PHE A 315 36.69 5.03 8.83
CA PHE A 315 36.88 3.74 8.15
C PHE A 315 37.88 3.88 6.99
N LYS A 316 38.88 3.00 6.99
CA LYS A 316 39.93 3.01 5.94
C LYS A 316 39.59 1.99 4.86
N GLY A 317 39.12 2.44 3.72
CA GLY A 317 38.79 1.59 2.59
C GLY A 317 37.82 2.24 1.61
N SER A 318 37.31 1.46 0.67
CA SER A 318 36.27 1.90 -0.24
C SER A 318 34.87 1.79 0.40
N LEU A 319 33.89 2.48 -0.18
CA LEU A 319 32.49 2.35 0.24
C LEU A 319 31.99 0.89 0.13
N THR A 320 32.46 0.13 -0.87
CA THR A 320 32.18 -1.31 -0.99
C THR A 320 32.74 -2.11 0.18
N ALA A 321 33.96 -1.82 0.61
CA ALA A 321 34.55 -2.46 1.78
C ALA A 321 33.81 -2.08 3.07
N PHE A 322 33.29 -0.86 3.15
CA PHE A 322 32.45 -0.43 4.25
C PHE A 322 31.11 -1.17 4.29
N PHE A 323 30.49 -1.40 3.13
CA PHE A 323 29.30 -2.26 3.05
C PHE A 323 29.55 -3.68 3.53
N GLU A 324 30.73 -4.28 3.19
CA GLU A 324 31.10 -5.60 3.68
C GLU A 324 31.32 -5.60 5.19
N PHE A 325 31.97 -4.57 5.73
CA PHE A 325 32.15 -4.40 7.17
C PHE A 325 30.78 -4.35 7.89
N LEU A 326 29.85 -3.52 7.43
CA LEU A 326 28.52 -3.38 8.03
C LEU A 326 27.71 -4.67 7.98
N ARG A 327 27.86 -5.46 6.90
CA ARG A 327 27.14 -6.74 6.73
C ARG A 327 27.66 -7.87 7.64
N ASN A 328 28.95 -7.86 7.97
CA ASN A 328 29.61 -9.03 8.55
C ASN A 328 30.10 -8.83 9.99
N ASP A 329 30.24 -7.59 10.46
CA ASP A 329 30.73 -7.37 11.82
C ASP A 329 29.61 -7.61 12.85
N PRO A 330 29.82 -8.55 13.80
CA PRO A 330 28.82 -8.93 14.80
C PRO A 330 28.33 -7.79 15.71
N GLN A 331 29.10 -6.70 15.85
CA GLN A 331 28.70 -5.56 16.68
C GLN A 331 27.36 -4.95 16.25
N PHE A 332 27.02 -5.06 14.96
CA PHE A 332 25.81 -4.49 14.38
C PHE A 332 24.57 -5.36 14.53
N TYR A 333 24.67 -6.53 15.14
CA TYR A 333 23.57 -7.48 15.21
C TYR A 333 23.26 -7.90 16.62
N PHE A 334 22.02 -8.29 16.87
CA PHE A 334 21.64 -9.02 18.06
C PHE A 334 21.80 -10.52 17.81
N THR A 335 22.05 -11.27 18.88
CA THR A 335 22.09 -12.74 18.85
C THR A 335 20.78 -13.34 19.38
N ASP A 336 20.10 -12.65 20.31
CA ASP A 336 18.81 -13.06 20.85
C ASP A 336 17.65 -12.30 20.17
N PRO A 337 16.66 -13.02 19.60
CA PRO A 337 15.45 -12.40 19.05
C PRO A 337 14.69 -11.50 20.05
N LYS A 338 14.78 -11.80 21.36
CA LYS A 338 14.14 -10.99 22.40
C LYS A 338 14.77 -9.61 22.53
N ASP A 339 16.11 -9.54 22.46
CA ASP A 339 16.83 -8.26 22.51
C ASP A 339 16.49 -7.41 21.28
N LEU A 340 16.38 -8.04 20.12
CA LEU A 340 15.95 -7.35 18.89
C LEU A 340 14.52 -6.80 19.04
N LEU A 341 13.58 -7.59 19.56
CA LEU A 341 12.20 -7.12 19.82
C LEU A 341 12.17 -5.96 20.81
N GLN A 342 12.91 -6.07 21.91
CA GLN A 342 13.01 -4.99 22.91
C GLN A 342 13.57 -3.70 22.31
N ALA A 343 14.55 -3.80 21.40
CA ALA A 343 15.11 -2.64 20.73
C ALA A 343 14.06 -1.94 19.85
N TYR A 344 13.26 -2.67 19.07
CA TYR A 344 12.14 -2.08 18.32
C TYR A 344 11.11 -1.40 19.24
N GLN A 345 10.72 -2.06 20.33
CA GLN A 345 9.75 -1.52 21.29
C GLN A 345 10.28 -0.27 22.00
N ALA A 346 11.56 -0.28 22.41
CA ALA A 346 12.21 0.86 23.04
C ALA A 346 12.29 2.06 22.09
N THR A 347 12.71 1.84 20.85
CA THR A 347 12.80 2.88 19.81
C THR A 347 11.43 3.49 19.55
N ALA A 348 10.39 2.68 19.36
CA ALA A 348 9.02 3.17 19.16
C ALA A 348 8.59 4.06 20.34
N LYS A 349 8.87 3.64 21.58
CA LYS A 349 8.50 4.40 22.76
C LYS A 349 9.31 5.69 22.96
N GLN A 350 10.54 5.75 22.45
CA GLN A 350 11.34 6.98 22.40
C GLN A 350 10.78 7.99 21.40
N ILE A 351 10.23 7.52 20.28
CA ILE A 351 9.66 8.37 19.23
C ILE A 351 8.31 8.97 19.64
N ASP A 352 7.43 8.21 20.31
CA ASP A 352 6.07 8.64 20.66
C ASP A 352 5.98 10.08 21.23
N PRO A 353 6.74 10.49 22.25
CA PRO A 353 6.63 11.82 22.83
C PRO A 353 7.13 12.95 21.92
N THR A 354 7.88 12.64 20.89
CA THR A 354 8.44 13.64 19.95
C THR A 354 7.40 14.10 18.91
N LEU A 355 6.33 13.36 18.73
CA LEU A 355 5.31 13.64 17.70
C LEU A 355 4.67 15.03 17.85
N VAL A 356 4.57 15.54 19.07
CA VAL A 356 4.04 16.90 19.33
C VAL A 356 4.93 18.03 18.76
N GLN A 357 6.18 17.71 18.40
CA GLN A 357 7.08 18.64 17.70
C GLN A 357 6.82 18.66 16.19
N LEU A 358 6.19 17.63 15.65
CA LEU A 358 5.96 17.43 14.23
C LEU A 358 4.51 17.68 13.80
N PHE A 359 3.52 17.54 14.70
CA PHE A 359 2.09 17.59 14.40
C PHE A 359 1.32 18.33 15.50
N THR A 360 0.21 18.99 15.10
CA THR A 360 -0.78 19.50 16.07
C THR A 360 -1.90 18.49 16.30
N LYS A 361 -2.12 17.56 15.33
CA LYS A 361 -3.13 16.51 15.39
C LYS A 361 -2.44 15.14 15.40
N LEU A 362 -2.84 14.30 16.35
CA LEU A 362 -2.36 12.91 16.44
C LEU A 362 -3.55 11.96 16.34
N PRO A 363 -3.37 10.75 15.77
CA PRO A 363 -4.43 9.77 15.72
C PRO A 363 -4.83 9.31 17.13
N ARG A 364 -6.12 9.03 17.35
CA ARG A 364 -6.64 8.45 18.59
C ARG A 364 -6.33 6.95 18.68
N MET A 365 -6.32 6.28 17.51
CA MET A 365 -6.05 4.85 17.41
C MET A 365 -4.59 4.57 17.75
N PRO A 366 -4.31 3.72 18.75
CA PRO A 366 -2.95 3.32 19.07
C PRO A 366 -2.40 2.31 18.06
N TYR A 367 -1.10 2.05 18.16
CA TYR A 367 -0.46 0.91 17.50
C TYR A 367 0.26 0.03 18.50
N GLY A 368 0.57 -1.20 18.05
CA GLY A 368 1.40 -2.15 18.78
C GLY A 368 2.49 -2.71 17.88
N ILE A 369 3.51 -3.34 18.51
CA ILE A 369 4.52 -4.11 17.80
C ILE A 369 4.20 -5.58 17.96
N GLN A 370 4.11 -6.31 16.83
CA GLN A 370 3.85 -7.74 16.77
C GLN A 370 5.00 -8.46 16.06
N VAL A 371 5.21 -9.71 16.45
CA VAL A 371 6.20 -10.56 15.80
C VAL A 371 5.55 -11.28 14.63
N ILE A 372 6.21 -11.25 13.47
CA ILE A 372 5.80 -12.03 12.31
C ILE A 372 5.81 -13.52 12.69
N PRO A 373 4.72 -14.28 12.46
CA PRO A 373 4.65 -15.69 12.83
C PRO A 373 5.82 -16.49 12.27
N GLU A 374 6.42 -17.34 13.10
CA GLU A 374 7.63 -18.11 12.79
C GLU A 374 7.49 -18.96 11.51
N ALA A 375 6.29 -19.47 11.25
CA ALA A 375 6.01 -20.31 10.08
C ALA A 375 6.17 -19.58 8.74
N VAL A 376 6.01 -18.24 8.71
CA VAL A 376 6.11 -17.42 7.49
C VAL A 376 7.29 -16.44 7.53
N ALA A 377 7.91 -16.26 8.68
CA ALA A 377 9.00 -15.32 8.88
C ALA A 377 10.20 -15.53 7.93
N PRO A 378 10.62 -16.78 7.59
CA PRO A 378 11.72 -17.02 6.65
C PRO A 378 11.50 -16.43 5.25
N ASP A 379 10.25 -16.42 4.79
CA ASP A 379 9.86 -16.00 3.45
C ASP A 379 9.26 -14.57 3.42
N THR A 380 9.20 -13.90 4.58
CA THR A 380 8.59 -12.57 4.73
C THR A 380 9.65 -11.46 4.81
N THR A 381 9.26 -10.24 4.44
CA THR A 381 10.09 -9.03 4.55
C THR A 381 10.54 -8.73 5.99
N THR A 382 11.46 -7.79 6.16
CA THR A 382 11.99 -7.36 7.46
C THR A 382 10.89 -6.86 8.41
N ALA A 383 9.91 -6.15 7.86
CA ALA A 383 8.77 -5.62 8.60
C ALA A 383 7.65 -5.21 7.65
N TYR A 384 6.47 -4.98 8.21
CA TYR A 384 5.34 -4.35 7.51
C TYR A 384 4.33 -3.78 8.51
N TYR A 385 3.52 -2.85 8.06
CA TYR A 385 2.45 -2.29 8.86
C TYR A 385 1.07 -2.84 8.42
N THR A 386 0.20 -3.13 9.40
CA THR A 386 -1.22 -3.40 9.19
C THR A 386 -2.07 -2.32 9.84
N ARG A 387 -3.00 -1.77 9.06
CA ARG A 387 -3.92 -0.71 9.52
C ARG A 387 -4.86 -1.17 10.63
N PRO A 388 -5.41 -0.26 11.45
CA PRO A 388 -6.48 -0.54 12.40
C PRO A 388 -7.72 -1.10 11.70
N ALA A 389 -8.54 -1.84 12.45
CA ALA A 389 -9.86 -2.21 11.98
C ALA A 389 -10.75 -0.96 11.85
N ALA A 390 -11.62 -0.94 10.83
CA ALA A 390 -12.49 0.19 10.55
C ALA A 390 -13.49 0.50 11.68
N ASP A 391 -13.90 -0.52 12.43
CA ASP A 391 -14.81 -0.44 13.57
C ASP A 391 -14.10 -0.12 14.91
N GLY A 392 -12.78 0.05 14.89
CA GLY A 392 -11.98 0.32 16.08
C GLY A 392 -11.72 -0.89 16.99
N SER A 393 -12.12 -2.08 16.59
CA SER A 393 -11.98 -3.32 17.40
C SER A 393 -10.53 -3.81 17.50
N ARG A 394 -9.64 -3.38 16.59
CA ARG A 394 -8.24 -3.78 16.52
C ARG A 394 -7.34 -2.58 16.21
N PRO A 395 -6.23 -2.39 16.96
CA PRO A 395 -5.25 -1.32 16.70
C PRO A 395 -4.46 -1.58 15.40
N GLY A 396 -3.66 -0.60 14.99
CA GLY A 396 -2.63 -0.81 13.98
C GLY A 396 -1.49 -1.66 14.52
N TYR A 397 -0.84 -2.43 13.65
CA TYR A 397 0.32 -3.23 14.05
C TYR A 397 1.51 -3.01 13.13
N TYR A 398 2.64 -2.71 13.75
CA TYR A 398 3.97 -2.79 13.19
C TYR A 398 4.50 -4.21 13.42
N TRP A 399 4.59 -5.02 12.35
CA TRP A 399 5.06 -6.39 12.39
C TRP A 399 6.57 -6.42 12.15
N VAL A 400 7.31 -7.10 13.03
CA VAL A 400 8.77 -7.24 12.97
C VAL A 400 9.19 -8.68 12.77
N ASN A 401 10.16 -8.91 11.91
CA ASN A 401 10.70 -10.23 11.60
C ASN A 401 11.90 -10.55 12.49
N LEU A 402 11.73 -11.52 13.38
CA LEU A 402 12.77 -11.96 14.32
C LEU A 402 13.45 -13.27 13.91
N TYR A 403 13.14 -13.81 12.74
CA TYR A 403 13.60 -15.14 12.30
C TYR A 403 15.12 -15.28 12.29
N ASP A 404 15.84 -14.29 11.78
CA ASP A 404 17.31 -14.25 11.76
C ASP A 404 17.81 -12.91 12.27
N PRO A 405 18.06 -12.75 13.57
CA PRO A 405 18.57 -11.49 14.13
C PRO A 405 19.89 -11.04 13.50
N SER A 406 20.73 -11.98 13.02
CA SER A 406 21.98 -11.66 12.33
C SER A 406 21.79 -11.06 10.92
N ALA A 407 20.56 -11.03 10.44
CA ALA A 407 20.17 -10.36 9.20
C ALA A 407 19.47 -9.02 9.46
N ARG A 408 19.33 -8.59 10.72
CA ARG A 408 18.59 -7.38 11.15
C ARG A 408 19.54 -6.43 11.86
N PRO A 409 20.23 -5.54 11.13
CA PRO A 409 21.24 -4.69 11.75
C PRO A 409 20.61 -3.65 12.68
N LYS A 410 21.25 -3.40 13.82
CA LYS A 410 20.85 -2.44 14.85
C LYS A 410 20.66 -1.03 14.27
N PHE A 411 21.51 -0.65 13.34
CA PHE A 411 21.49 0.69 12.74
C PHE A 411 20.30 0.94 11.79
N GLU A 412 19.49 -0.09 11.46
CA GLU A 412 18.26 0.06 10.69
C GLU A 412 17.00 0.18 11.57
N ILE A 413 17.10 -0.02 12.90
CA ILE A 413 15.94 -0.07 13.80
C ILE A 413 15.21 1.28 13.86
N GLU A 414 15.94 2.38 13.99
CA GLU A 414 15.33 3.72 14.06
C GLU A 414 14.56 4.04 12.78
N VAL A 415 15.21 3.93 11.64
CA VAL A 415 14.60 4.28 10.34
C VAL A 415 13.40 3.41 10.02
N LEU A 416 13.47 2.10 10.30
CA LEU A 416 12.38 1.18 10.06
C LEU A 416 11.17 1.46 10.97
N THR A 417 11.43 1.76 12.25
CA THR A 417 10.38 2.11 13.21
C THR A 417 9.68 3.42 12.82
N VAL A 418 10.43 4.42 12.38
CA VAL A 418 9.88 5.68 11.85
C VAL A 418 8.99 5.42 10.63
N HIS A 419 9.40 4.55 9.72
CA HIS A 419 8.66 4.23 8.50
C HIS A 419 7.34 3.50 8.78
N GLU A 420 7.39 2.42 9.55
CA GLU A 420 6.25 1.52 9.74
C GLU A 420 5.29 2.00 10.84
N ALA A 421 5.83 2.62 11.90
CA ALA A 421 5.05 3.08 13.03
C ALA A 421 4.76 4.59 12.91
N VAL A 422 5.38 5.39 13.76
CA VAL A 422 5.18 6.85 13.82
C VAL A 422 6.52 7.58 13.63
N PRO A 423 6.50 8.67 12.87
CA PRO A 423 5.40 9.37 12.20
C PRO A 423 4.98 8.78 10.83
N GLY A 424 5.45 7.59 10.46
CA GLY A 424 5.23 6.97 9.14
C GLY A 424 3.82 6.41 8.93
N HIS A 425 3.74 5.14 8.51
CA HIS A 425 2.50 4.51 8.05
C HIS A 425 1.37 4.55 9.07
N HIS A 426 1.65 4.21 10.34
CA HIS A 426 0.58 4.22 11.34
C HIS A 426 -0.06 5.60 11.49
N LEU A 427 0.75 6.65 11.65
CA LEU A 427 0.23 8.00 11.85
C LEU A 427 -0.62 8.44 10.66
N GLN A 428 -0.11 8.31 9.43
CA GLN A 428 -0.78 8.76 8.22
C GLN A 428 -2.10 8.00 7.99
N ILE A 429 -2.08 6.67 8.08
CA ILE A 429 -3.23 5.82 7.77
C ILE A 429 -4.30 5.93 8.85
N ALA A 430 -3.91 5.97 10.14
CA ALA A 430 -4.85 6.12 11.22
C ALA A 430 -5.55 7.50 11.19
N LEU A 431 -4.80 8.59 10.95
CA LEU A 431 -5.40 9.91 10.76
C LEU A 431 -6.38 9.91 9.59
N GLN A 432 -6.05 9.31 8.44
CA GLN A 432 -6.94 9.22 7.30
C GLN A 432 -8.24 8.48 7.64
N GLN A 433 -8.16 7.38 8.40
CA GLN A 433 -9.33 6.62 8.83
C GLN A 433 -10.23 7.41 9.82
N GLU A 434 -9.66 8.35 10.57
CA GLU A 434 -10.35 9.19 11.53
C GLU A 434 -10.93 10.49 10.92
N LEU A 435 -10.64 10.80 9.65
CA LEU A 435 -11.21 11.97 8.98
C LEU A 435 -12.72 11.84 8.85
N GLU A 436 -13.43 12.81 9.44
CA GLU A 436 -14.89 12.88 9.38
C GLU A 436 -15.36 13.41 8.02
N GLY A 437 -16.54 12.94 7.56
CA GLY A 437 -17.18 13.43 6.33
C GLY A 437 -16.55 12.92 5.03
N LEU A 438 -15.47 12.12 5.07
CA LEU A 438 -14.91 11.54 3.85
C LEU A 438 -15.76 10.35 3.36
N PRO A 439 -16.05 10.27 2.06
CA PRO A 439 -16.63 9.07 1.44
C PRO A 439 -15.73 7.84 1.65
N ASN A 440 -16.34 6.65 1.71
CA ASN A 440 -15.62 5.41 1.97
C ASN A 440 -14.48 5.14 0.99
N PHE A 441 -14.65 5.48 -0.30
CA PHE A 441 -13.59 5.31 -1.29
C PHE A 441 -12.32 6.12 -0.96
N ARG A 442 -12.42 7.27 -0.26
CA ARG A 442 -11.27 8.05 0.23
C ARG A 442 -10.73 7.52 1.55
N ARG A 443 -11.62 7.08 2.43
CA ARG A 443 -11.24 6.63 3.78
C ARG A 443 -10.42 5.35 3.75
N TYR A 444 -10.75 4.42 2.85
CA TYR A 444 -10.17 3.07 2.82
C TYR A 444 -9.29 2.78 1.60
N SER A 445 -9.25 3.64 0.62
CA SER A 445 -8.29 3.59 -0.49
C SER A 445 -7.27 4.72 -0.40
N GLY A 446 -6.31 4.72 -1.29
CA GLY A 446 -5.29 5.75 -1.34
C GLY A 446 -4.33 5.54 -2.50
N TYR A 447 -3.41 6.48 -2.64
CA TYR A 447 -2.39 6.45 -3.67
C TYR A 447 -1.08 5.96 -3.07
N THR A 448 -0.49 4.92 -3.68
CA THR A 448 0.77 4.33 -3.23
C THR A 448 1.88 5.38 -3.13
N VAL A 449 1.94 6.31 -4.08
CA VAL A 449 2.93 7.40 -4.07
C VAL A 449 2.79 8.32 -2.85
N PHE A 450 1.59 8.51 -2.36
CA PHE A 450 1.37 9.29 -1.14
C PHE A 450 1.77 8.48 0.10
N THR A 451 1.23 7.27 0.24
CA THR A 451 1.44 6.45 1.45
C THR A 451 2.91 6.05 1.62
N GLU A 452 3.54 5.58 0.56
CA GLU A 452 4.96 5.19 0.58
C GLU A 452 5.90 6.39 0.54
N GLY A 453 5.50 7.43 -0.20
CA GLY A 453 6.20 8.71 -0.20
C GLY A 453 6.24 9.35 1.19
N TRP A 454 5.13 9.30 1.92
CA TRP A 454 5.04 9.75 3.30
C TRP A 454 5.93 8.89 4.23
N GLY A 455 5.87 7.57 4.13
CA GLY A 455 6.74 6.67 4.90
C GLY A 455 8.22 7.02 4.73
N LEU A 456 8.65 7.19 3.48
CA LEU A 456 10.05 7.54 3.17
C LEU A 456 10.40 9.00 3.53
N TYR A 457 9.46 9.94 3.40
CA TYR A 457 9.62 11.31 3.88
C TYR A 457 9.77 11.34 5.41
N SER A 458 8.97 10.55 6.11
CA SER A 458 9.01 10.42 7.56
C SER A 458 10.35 9.91 8.08
N GLU A 459 11.04 9.04 7.34
CA GLU A 459 12.38 8.58 7.71
C GLU A 459 13.35 9.76 7.95
N ARG A 460 13.21 10.86 7.18
CA ARG A 460 14.04 12.05 7.37
C ARG A 460 13.59 12.93 8.53
N LEU A 461 12.33 12.82 8.98
CA LEU A 461 11.84 13.55 10.16
C LEU A 461 12.56 13.09 11.45
N GLY A 462 13.18 11.91 11.42
CA GLY A 462 14.04 11.48 12.52
C GLY A 462 15.14 12.49 12.88
N TYR A 463 15.68 13.22 11.91
CA TYR A 463 16.65 14.30 12.18
C TYR A 463 16.01 15.48 12.93
N ASP A 464 14.76 15.82 12.62
CA ASP A 464 14.03 16.94 13.26
C ASP A 464 13.73 16.64 14.75
N VAL A 465 13.67 15.37 15.14
CA VAL A 465 13.33 14.92 16.51
C VAL A 465 14.49 14.28 17.27
N GLY A 466 15.71 14.39 16.73
CA GLY A 466 16.93 13.98 17.42
C GLY A 466 17.23 12.48 17.39
N LEU A 467 16.71 11.75 16.40
CA LEU A 467 17.18 10.41 16.04
C LEU A 467 18.48 10.47 15.23
N TYR A 468 19.04 9.33 14.91
CA TYR A 468 20.25 9.19 14.07
C TYR A 468 21.49 9.90 14.64
N GLN A 469 21.64 9.92 15.97
CA GLN A 469 22.78 10.55 16.65
C GLN A 469 24.08 9.76 16.44
N ASP A 470 23.99 8.43 16.36
CA ASP A 470 25.10 7.57 16.02
C ASP A 470 25.34 7.60 14.50
N PRO A 471 26.62 7.72 14.02
CA PRO A 471 26.95 7.68 12.60
C PRO A 471 26.40 6.44 11.87
N TYR A 472 26.36 5.28 12.53
CA TYR A 472 25.83 4.07 11.92
C TYR A 472 24.31 4.13 11.77
N SER A 473 23.56 4.71 12.69
CA SER A 473 22.11 4.91 12.51
C SER A 473 21.81 5.93 11.41
N ARG A 474 22.64 6.98 11.23
CA ARG A 474 22.60 7.84 10.05
C ARG A 474 22.83 7.05 8.76
N PHE A 475 23.80 6.13 8.76
CA PHE A 475 24.02 5.25 7.63
C PHE A 475 22.84 4.31 7.37
N GLY A 476 22.14 3.86 8.42
CA GLY A 476 20.92 3.08 8.34
C GLY A 476 19.82 3.82 7.58
N GLN A 477 19.57 5.08 7.91
CA GLN A 477 18.65 5.93 7.19
C GLN A 477 19.05 6.11 5.72
N LEU A 478 20.35 6.40 5.45
CA LEU A 478 20.85 6.51 4.08
C LEU A 478 20.76 5.18 3.30
N SER A 479 20.87 4.02 3.97
CA SER A 479 20.70 2.71 3.33
C SER A 479 19.25 2.50 2.86
N TYR A 480 18.28 2.97 3.62
CA TYR A 480 16.87 2.95 3.25
C TYR A 480 16.57 3.94 2.13
N ASP A 481 17.12 5.14 2.18
CA ASP A 481 17.01 6.14 1.12
C ASP A 481 17.64 5.65 -0.20
N MET A 482 18.84 5.05 -0.13
CA MET A 482 19.52 4.44 -1.26
C MET A 482 18.71 3.30 -1.88
N TRP A 483 18.14 2.43 -1.07
CA TRP A 483 17.32 1.34 -1.57
C TRP A 483 16.18 1.86 -2.45
N ARG A 484 15.49 2.92 -2.01
CA ARG A 484 14.38 3.52 -2.78
C ARG A 484 14.87 4.31 -4.00
N ALA A 485 16.04 4.90 -3.96
CA ALA A 485 16.66 5.54 -5.13
C ALA A 485 17.06 4.51 -6.20
N VAL A 486 17.66 3.39 -5.80
CA VAL A 486 18.00 2.26 -6.69
C VAL A 486 16.76 1.70 -7.39
N ARG A 487 15.60 1.66 -6.72
CA ARG A 487 14.33 1.20 -7.33
C ARG A 487 13.99 1.98 -8.59
N LEU A 488 14.17 3.31 -8.58
CA LEU A 488 13.88 4.15 -9.76
C LEU A 488 14.71 3.72 -10.97
N VAL A 489 15.98 3.36 -10.72
CA VAL A 489 16.94 2.98 -11.78
C VAL A 489 16.67 1.56 -12.30
N VAL A 490 16.49 0.59 -11.39
CA VAL A 490 16.37 -0.83 -11.79
C VAL A 490 15.00 -1.16 -12.36
N ASP A 491 13.92 -0.58 -11.84
CA ASP A 491 12.55 -0.80 -12.35
C ASP A 491 12.45 -0.28 -13.80
N THR A 492 12.82 0.98 -14.04
CA THR A 492 12.86 1.57 -15.38
C THR A 492 13.91 0.91 -16.27
N GLY A 493 15.04 0.47 -15.69
CA GLY A 493 16.08 -0.29 -16.36
C GLY A 493 15.53 -1.58 -16.97
N MET A 494 14.86 -2.40 -16.17
CA MET A 494 14.32 -3.69 -16.60
C MET A 494 13.11 -3.54 -17.54
N HIS A 495 12.16 -2.66 -17.18
CA HIS A 495 10.87 -2.61 -17.86
C HIS A 495 10.84 -1.69 -19.09
N TYR A 496 11.81 -0.77 -19.23
CA TYR A 496 11.85 0.20 -20.33
C TYR A 496 13.15 0.18 -21.12
N LYS A 497 14.30 0.04 -20.43
CA LYS A 497 15.63 0.11 -21.06
C LYS A 497 16.19 -1.27 -21.45
N GLY A 498 15.52 -2.37 -21.12
CA GLY A 498 15.90 -3.73 -21.51
C GLY A 498 17.05 -4.32 -20.67
N TRP A 499 17.25 -3.85 -19.44
CA TRP A 499 18.21 -4.47 -18.54
C TRP A 499 17.82 -5.89 -18.21
N THR A 500 18.82 -6.74 -18.13
CA THR A 500 18.67 -8.10 -17.62
C THR A 500 18.49 -8.08 -16.10
N ARG A 501 17.96 -9.18 -15.56
CA ARG A 501 17.86 -9.40 -14.13
C ARG A 501 19.22 -9.28 -13.42
N ASP A 502 20.28 -9.83 -14.02
CA ASP A 502 21.63 -9.82 -13.44
C ASP A 502 22.24 -8.42 -13.43
N GLU A 503 22.01 -7.60 -14.47
CA GLU A 503 22.41 -6.19 -14.48
C GLU A 503 21.71 -5.41 -13.36
N ALA A 504 20.41 -5.61 -13.14
CA ALA A 504 19.66 -4.98 -12.06
C ALA A 504 20.17 -5.42 -10.68
N ILE A 505 20.46 -6.72 -10.49
CA ILE A 505 21.04 -7.25 -9.25
C ILE A 505 22.44 -6.64 -9.03
N ALA A 506 23.29 -6.63 -10.05
CA ALA A 506 24.64 -6.08 -9.94
C ALA A 506 24.63 -4.59 -9.58
N TYR A 507 23.75 -3.81 -10.21
CA TYR A 507 23.57 -2.39 -9.88
C TYR A 507 23.15 -2.20 -8.43
N PHE A 508 22.21 -3.01 -7.94
CA PHE A 508 21.74 -2.92 -6.56
C PHE A 508 22.84 -3.29 -5.56
N VAL A 509 23.56 -4.40 -5.80
CA VAL A 509 24.67 -4.85 -4.94
C VAL A 509 25.76 -3.79 -4.81
N ALA A 510 26.06 -3.08 -5.91
CA ALA A 510 27.08 -2.03 -5.94
C ALA A 510 26.69 -0.77 -5.12
N ASN A 511 25.41 -0.59 -4.83
CA ASN A 511 24.89 0.64 -4.22
C ASN A 511 24.27 0.47 -2.82
N ALA A 512 23.99 -0.76 -2.36
CA ALA A 512 23.33 -0.96 -1.07
C ALA A 512 24.00 -2.05 -0.22
N PRO A 513 24.12 -1.87 1.12
CA PRO A 513 24.79 -2.82 2.03
C PRO A 513 23.86 -4.00 2.43
N ARG A 514 23.04 -4.50 1.49
CA ARG A 514 22.08 -5.59 1.76
C ARG A 514 22.63 -6.95 1.40
N LYS A 515 22.14 -8.00 2.07
CA LYS A 515 22.45 -9.39 1.69
C LYS A 515 21.97 -9.66 0.26
N LYS A 516 22.76 -10.43 -0.50
CA LYS A 516 22.44 -10.72 -1.92
C LYS A 516 21.09 -11.39 -2.10
N LEU A 517 20.67 -12.24 -1.16
CA LEU A 517 19.37 -12.90 -1.21
C LEU A 517 18.21 -11.88 -1.16
N ASP A 518 18.30 -10.89 -0.26
CA ASP A 518 17.29 -9.83 -0.15
C ASP A 518 17.19 -9.02 -1.44
N ILE A 519 18.35 -8.71 -2.04
CA ILE A 519 18.41 -8.00 -3.32
C ILE A 519 17.76 -8.80 -4.44
N VAL A 520 18.04 -10.10 -4.53
CA VAL A 520 17.43 -11.00 -5.51
C VAL A 520 15.90 -11.03 -5.35
N ASN A 521 15.41 -11.18 -4.12
CA ASN A 521 13.98 -11.19 -3.84
C ASN A 521 13.30 -9.86 -4.21
N GLU A 522 13.98 -8.74 -3.96
CA GLU A 522 13.46 -7.43 -4.34
C GLU A 522 13.44 -7.22 -5.87
N ILE A 523 14.48 -7.60 -6.58
CA ILE A 523 14.48 -7.54 -8.06
C ILE A 523 13.36 -8.42 -8.64
N ASP A 524 13.18 -9.64 -8.14
CA ASP A 524 12.09 -10.53 -8.57
C ASP A 524 10.70 -9.94 -8.26
N ARG A 525 10.58 -9.19 -7.14
CA ARG A 525 9.37 -8.42 -6.83
C ARG A 525 9.11 -7.35 -7.88
N TYR A 526 10.13 -6.56 -8.26
CA TYR A 526 9.97 -5.48 -9.24
C TYR A 526 9.61 -6.06 -10.62
N ILE A 527 10.23 -7.17 -11.02
CA ILE A 527 9.88 -7.88 -12.25
C ILE A 527 8.38 -8.23 -12.30
N SER A 528 7.82 -8.67 -11.16
CA SER A 528 6.41 -9.10 -11.09
C SER A 528 5.43 -7.97 -10.84
N TRP A 529 5.89 -6.77 -10.47
CA TRP A 529 5.03 -5.64 -10.15
C TRP A 529 5.56 -4.33 -10.75
N PRO A 530 5.53 -4.19 -12.09
CA PRO A 530 6.11 -3.06 -12.80
C PRO A 530 5.59 -1.71 -12.31
N GLY A 531 6.50 -0.77 -12.06
CA GLY A 531 6.20 0.61 -11.69
C GLY A 531 5.88 0.84 -10.21
N GLN A 532 5.48 -0.17 -9.45
CA GLN A 532 5.12 0.01 -8.03
C GLN A 532 6.30 0.57 -7.21
N ALA A 533 7.49 0.07 -7.49
CA ALA A 533 8.71 0.45 -6.79
C ALA A 533 9.08 1.95 -6.93
N LEU A 534 8.54 2.64 -7.94
CA LEU A 534 8.80 4.05 -8.21
C LEU A 534 8.12 5.00 -7.23
N ALA A 535 6.98 4.59 -6.71
CA ALA A 535 6.10 5.41 -5.88
C ALA A 535 6.82 6.00 -4.65
N TYR A 536 7.64 5.21 -3.98
CA TYR A 536 8.35 5.57 -2.75
C TYR A 536 9.16 6.85 -2.88
N LYS A 537 10.14 6.81 -3.78
CA LYS A 537 11.11 7.89 -3.92
C LYS A 537 10.51 9.11 -4.60
N ILE A 538 9.66 8.93 -5.59
CA ILE A 538 8.97 10.05 -6.26
C ILE A 538 8.07 10.80 -5.27
N GLY A 539 7.31 10.08 -4.45
CA GLY A 539 6.48 10.70 -3.40
C GLY A 539 7.32 11.46 -2.37
N GLN A 540 8.37 10.84 -1.86
CA GLN A 540 9.28 11.48 -0.90
C GLN A 540 9.92 12.76 -1.45
N LEU A 541 10.40 12.74 -2.69
CA LEU A 541 11.02 13.91 -3.33
C LEU A 541 10.01 15.06 -3.45
N LYS A 542 8.77 14.80 -3.86
CA LYS A 542 7.72 15.82 -3.94
C LYS A 542 7.40 16.40 -2.57
N MET A 543 7.23 15.57 -1.54
CA MET A 543 6.94 16.04 -0.18
C MET A 543 8.08 16.88 0.40
N SER A 544 9.33 16.49 0.12
CA SER A 544 10.53 17.24 0.52
C SER A 544 10.64 18.59 -0.22
N GLU A 545 10.34 18.61 -1.52
CA GLU A 545 10.28 19.82 -2.33
C GLU A 545 9.23 20.79 -1.80
N LEU A 546 8.04 20.31 -1.48
CA LEU A 546 6.96 21.11 -0.90
C LEU A 546 7.34 21.70 0.46
N ARG A 547 8.01 20.90 1.32
CA ARG A 547 8.55 21.41 2.60
C ARG A 547 9.56 22.54 2.39
N GLN A 548 10.51 22.35 1.48
CA GLN A 548 11.51 23.37 1.18
C GLN A 548 10.87 24.63 0.62
N ARG A 549 9.90 24.50 -0.28
CA ARG A 549 9.16 25.61 -0.86
C ARG A 549 8.39 26.39 0.21
N ALA A 550 7.69 25.68 1.10
CA ALA A 550 6.96 26.31 2.21
C ALA A 550 7.88 27.03 3.19
N SER A 551 8.97 26.39 3.63
CA SER A 551 9.92 27.01 4.55
C SER A 551 10.61 28.22 3.94
N SER A 552 10.96 28.18 2.65
CA SER A 552 11.56 29.33 1.95
C SER A 552 10.58 30.48 1.76
N ALA A 553 9.29 30.20 1.51
CA ALA A 553 8.27 31.20 1.25
C ALA A 553 7.76 31.90 2.53
N LEU A 554 7.72 31.16 3.66
CA LEU A 554 7.17 31.64 4.93
C LEU A 554 8.26 32.12 5.93
N GLY A 555 9.54 31.80 5.69
CA GLY A 555 10.64 32.22 6.56
C GLY A 555 10.40 31.87 8.03
N ASP A 556 10.55 32.88 8.92
CA ASP A 556 10.35 32.71 10.36
C ASP A 556 8.90 32.36 10.77
N GLY A 557 7.93 32.52 9.87
CA GLY A 557 6.53 32.11 10.07
C GLY A 557 6.24 30.66 9.72
N PHE A 558 7.22 29.91 9.25
CA PHE A 558 7.04 28.48 8.92
C PHE A 558 6.89 27.63 10.19
N ASP A 559 5.73 27.00 10.38
CA ASP A 559 5.50 25.99 11.42
C ASP A 559 5.39 24.60 10.78
N LEU A 560 6.37 23.73 11.09
CA LEU A 560 6.45 22.37 10.58
C LEU A 560 5.22 21.53 10.94
N ARG A 561 4.61 21.73 12.11
CA ARG A 561 3.42 21.01 12.55
C ARG A 561 2.21 21.34 11.69
N ARG A 562 1.98 22.63 11.43
CA ARG A 562 0.89 23.10 10.56
C ARG A 562 1.10 22.64 9.10
N PHE A 563 2.35 22.63 8.66
CA PHE A 563 2.71 22.08 7.34
C PHE A 563 2.31 20.60 7.22
N HIS A 564 2.66 19.77 8.20
CA HIS A 564 2.31 18.35 8.17
C HIS A 564 0.81 18.10 8.32
N ASP A 565 0.14 18.84 9.20
CA ASP A 565 -1.32 18.75 9.35
C ASP A 565 -2.02 19.07 8.03
N ARG A 566 -1.55 20.09 7.31
CA ARG A 566 -2.10 20.45 5.99
C ARG A 566 -1.84 19.38 4.94
N MET A 567 -0.66 18.76 4.94
CA MET A 567 -0.35 17.65 4.02
C MET A 567 -1.25 16.45 4.21
N LEU A 568 -1.66 16.17 5.47
CA LEU A 568 -2.39 14.95 5.82
C LEU A 568 -3.91 15.12 5.88
N GLU A 569 -4.42 16.35 5.94
CA GLU A 569 -5.84 16.63 6.20
C GLU A 569 -6.81 16.09 5.13
N ASN A 570 -6.31 15.86 3.91
CA ASN A 570 -7.08 15.27 2.80
C ASN A 570 -6.92 13.76 2.68
N GLY A 571 -6.16 13.10 3.57
CA GLY A 571 -5.77 11.71 3.43
C GLY A 571 -4.81 11.51 2.25
N ALA A 572 -4.69 10.28 1.75
CA ALA A 572 -3.82 9.97 0.62
C ALA A 572 -4.44 10.46 -0.70
N ILE A 573 -3.80 11.44 -1.34
CA ILE A 573 -4.23 12.09 -2.58
C ILE A 573 -3.11 12.05 -3.63
N PRO A 574 -3.41 12.24 -4.94
CA PRO A 574 -2.39 12.38 -5.99
C PRO A 574 -1.42 13.50 -5.72
N LEU A 575 -0.17 13.38 -6.18
CA LEU A 575 0.87 14.39 -5.97
C LEU A 575 0.52 15.75 -6.59
N SER A 576 -0.18 15.78 -7.73
CA SER A 576 -0.63 17.04 -8.34
C SER A 576 -1.62 17.80 -7.45
N MET A 577 -2.56 17.07 -6.84
CA MET A 577 -3.53 17.64 -5.91
C MET A 577 -2.86 18.07 -4.59
N LEU A 578 -1.91 17.27 -4.09
CA LEU A 578 -1.11 17.65 -2.94
C LEU A 578 -0.34 18.94 -3.20
N GLU A 579 0.29 19.07 -4.37
CA GLU A 579 1.02 20.28 -4.75
C GLU A 579 0.12 21.51 -4.80
N GLN A 580 -1.08 21.40 -5.38
CA GLN A 580 -2.06 22.49 -5.40
C GLN A 580 -2.49 22.88 -3.97
N THR A 581 -2.87 21.88 -3.17
CA THR A 581 -3.27 22.08 -1.75
C THR A 581 -2.20 22.84 -0.96
N MET A 582 -0.94 22.46 -1.12
CA MET A 582 0.17 23.09 -0.41
C MET A 582 0.51 24.48 -0.97
N THR A 583 0.35 24.68 -2.28
CA THR A 583 0.53 26.00 -2.93
C THR A 583 -0.48 27.00 -2.40
N ASP A 584 -1.75 26.61 -2.34
CA ASP A 584 -2.84 27.46 -1.85
C ASP A 584 -2.65 27.77 -0.35
N TRP A 585 -2.24 26.79 0.43
CA TRP A 585 -1.92 26.98 1.84
C TRP A 585 -0.77 27.97 2.05
N ILE A 586 0.34 27.84 1.32
CA ILE A 586 1.48 28.77 1.40
C ILE A 586 1.02 30.20 1.10
N ALA A 587 0.22 30.39 0.04
CA ALA A 587 -0.31 31.71 -0.30
C ALA A 587 -1.19 32.29 0.81
N ALA A 588 -2.08 31.49 1.39
CA ALA A 588 -2.94 31.93 2.50
C ALA A 588 -2.13 32.31 3.75
N GLU A 589 -1.08 31.54 4.11
CA GLU A 589 -0.21 31.86 5.25
C GLU A 589 0.57 33.17 5.02
N GLN A 590 1.05 33.43 3.78
CA GLN A 590 1.73 34.71 3.46
C GLN A 590 0.80 35.92 3.64
N TRP A 591 -0.49 35.80 3.24
CA TRP A 591 -1.46 36.86 3.47
C TRP A 591 -1.67 37.13 4.96
N THR A 592 -1.76 36.07 5.77
CA THR A 592 -1.94 36.20 7.23
C THR A 592 -0.75 36.86 7.94
N GLN A 593 0.46 36.78 7.37
CA GLN A 593 1.67 37.44 7.92
C GLN A 593 1.77 38.91 7.56
N LEU A 594 1.01 39.39 6.56
CA LEU A 594 1.02 40.78 6.11
C LEU A 594 0.02 41.68 6.87
N ASP A 595 -0.97 41.05 7.52
CA ASP A 595 -1.97 41.71 8.39
C ASP A 595 -1.47 41.77 9.86
#